data_70c3737721d03458c4c5c63962763ff9
#
_entry.id   70c3737721d03458c4c5c63962763ff9
#
_cell.length_a   1.000
_cell.length_b   1.000
_cell.length_c   1.000
_cell.angle_alpha   90.00
_cell.angle_beta   90.00
_cell.angle_gamma   90.00
#
_symmetry.space_group_name_H-M   'P 1'
#
loop_
_entity.id
_entity.type
_entity.pdbx_description
1 polymer ?
#
loop_
_entity_poly.entity_id
_entity_poly.type
_entity_poly.pdbx_seq_one_letter_code
_entity_poly.pdbx_strand_id
1 'polypeptide(L)'
;MSWTVPCFLRSPRRPAAWIAVFFVALAPSGLLAKELRLTPEQIKQFDIRLAETRPATKSIVATLPATIVPPVNSRIAVTAPFAGTVVQVHGLPGQAVHKGEPLALLTSRDLSEAIVRLKQAEADLQAAEAVARRQRELYAKNLVSSGKLGEAEAQVGKVKALVRESERLLKIGNIQIDPDGSYALTAPKDGRIVEMRVAPGAALQAMDTAAVIDTSDELWLQAQLPAQLVGKVLVGDRIDLPDGDAGKVISVGVTLDPMTRSTSLLAEIPFSAKHIAGQTTSLTIVKPVNGKELEISTEAIDWIAGAPYVFVRTKNGFLPLPIAVKGRAGEVATIEADLQPGQQLAVNGLAQLEKIMSGE
;
A
#
# COMPACT_ATOMS: atom_id res chain seq x y z
N MET A 1 34.06 -5.94 -53.44
CA MET A 1 34.32 -7.36 -53.65
C MET A 1 33.04 -8.06 -53.26
N SER A 2 32.02 -8.13 -54.03
CA SER A 2 31.63 -8.95 -55.21
C SER A 2 31.84 -10.46 -55.00
N TRP A 3 30.77 -11.16 -55.03
CA TRP A 3 30.52 -12.45 -55.69
C TRP A 3 29.26 -13.08 -55.09
N THR A 4 28.07 -12.94 -55.70
CA THR A 4 27.41 -13.72 -56.79
C THR A 4 26.81 -15.05 -56.39
N VAL A 5 25.51 -15.12 -56.63
CA VAL A 5 24.57 -16.26 -56.68
C VAL A 5 24.97 -17.24 -57.84
N PRO A 6 24.60 -18.54 -57.80
CA PRO A 6 23.49 -19.00 -58.61
C PRO A 6 22.60 -20.07 -57.96
N CYS A 7 21.33 -20.09 -58.16
CA CYS A 7 20.47 -20.48 -59.27
C CYS A 7 20.20 -22.00 -59.41
N PHE A 8 18.89 -22.30 -59.39
CA PHE A 8 18.15 -23.42 -59.97
C PHE A 8 18.39 -24.87 -59.51
N LEU A 9 17.30 -25.47 -59.00
CA LEU A 9 16.77 -26.70 -59.62
C LEU A 9 15.27 -26.91 -59.29
N ARG A 10 14.57 -27.22 -60.29
CA ARG A 10 13.11 -27.30 -60.51
C ARG A 10 12.64 -28.76 -60.38
N SER A 11 11.43 -28.91 -59.76
CA SER A 11 10.40 -29.94 -60.01
C SER A 11 10.43 -31.23 -59.18
N PRO A 12 9.37 -32.03 -59.10
CA PRO A 12 8.06 -31.94 -59.78
C PRO A 12 6.85 -32.09 -58.82
N ARG A 13 5.71 -31.70 -59.34
CA ARG A 13 4.36 -31.87 -58.79
C ARG A 13 4.01 -33.33 -58.54
N ARG A 14 3.49 -33.70 -57.39
CA ARG A 14 2.69 -34.88 -57.11
C ARG A 14 1.31 -34.45 -56.57
N PRO A 15 0.22 -35.16 -56.92
CA PRO A 15 -1.14 -34.73 -56.68
C PRO A 15 -1.53 -34.92 -55.22
N ALA A 16 -2.22 -33.92 -54.63
CA ALA A 16 -2.79 -33.94 -53.29
C ALA A 16 -3.97 -34.94 -53.25
N ALA A 17 -3.79 -36.02 -52.50
CA ALA A 17 -4.92 -36.83 -52.03
C ALA A 17 -5.58 -36.11 -50.84
N TRP A 18 -6.81 -35.69 -51.04
CA TRP A 18 -7.65 -35.10 -49.97
C TRP A 18 -8.10 -36.24 -49.05
N ILE A 19 -7.44 -36.36 -47.87
CA ILE A 19 -7.97 -37.16 -46.78
C ILE A 19 -8.92 -36.22 -46.00
N ALA A 20 -10.22 -36.41 -46.20
CA ALA A 20 -11.26 -35.80 -45.38
C ALA A 20 -11.18 -36.42 -43.98
N VAL A 21 -10.52 -35.74 -43.06
CA VAL A 21 -10.59 -36.05 -41.61
C VAL A 21 -11.95 -35.59 -41.13
N PHE A 22 -12.83 -36.55 -40.94
CA PHE A 22 -14.10 -36.33 -40.24
C PHE A 22 -13.80 -36.03 -38.79
N PHE A 23 -13.78 -34.72 -38.44
CA PHE A 23 -13.75 -34.28 -37.05
C PHE A 23 -15.13 -34.55 -36.46
N VAL A 24 -15.29 -35.72 -35.83
CA VAL A 24 -16.43 -35.99 -34.95
C VAL A 24 -16.29 -35.04 -33.75
N ALA A 25 -17.01 -33.94 -33.82
CA ALA A 25 -17.21 -33.07 -32.66
C ALA A 25 -17.98 -33.88 -31.60
N LEU A 26 -17.24 -34.43 -30.62
CA LEU A 26 -17.84 -34.88 -29.36
C LEU A 26 -18.36 -33.62 -28.67
N ALA A 27 -19.64 -33.31 -28.90
CA ALA A 27 -20.36 -32.40 -28.05
C ALA A 27 -20.32 -33.00 -26.63
N PRO A 28 -19.98 -32.20 -25.58
CA PRO A 28 -20.11 -32.70 -24.22
C PRO A 28 -21.59 -33.01 -24.02
N SER A 29 -21.89 -34.28 -23.78
CA SER A 29 -23.21 -34.74 -23.38
C SER A 29 -23.55 -34.01 -22.09
N GLY A 30 -24.39 -32.97 -22.18
CA GLY A 30 -24.97 -32.35 -20.99
C GLY A 30 -25.65 -33.47 -20.22
N LEU A 31 -25.11 -33.83 -19.07
CA LEU A 31 -25.85 -34.60 -18.07
C LEU A 31 -27.10 -33.78 -17.77
N LEU A 32 -28.23 -34.20 -18.37
CA LEU A 32 -29.55 -33.73 -17.98
C LEU A 32 -29.67 -34.03 -16.49
N ALA A 33 -29.62 -32.96 -15.69
CA ALA A 33 -29.75 -33.04 -14.22
C ALA A 33 -31.06 -33.76 -13.90
N LYS A 34 -30.96 -35.04 -13.53
CA LYS A 34 -32.10 -35.84 -13.16
C LYS A 34 -32.55 -35.43 -11.75
N GLU A 35 -33.81 -35.03 -11.58
CA GLU A 35 -34.39 -34.74 -10.28
C GLU A 35 -34.26 -35.93 -9.36
N LEU A 36 -33.65 -35.75 -8.20
CA LEU A 36 -33.55 -36.76 -7.14
C LEU A 36 -34.81 -36.72 -6.33
N ARG A 37 -35.69 -37.73 -6.52
CA ARG A 37 -36.95 -37.83 -5.77
C ARG A 37 -36.70 -38.38 -4.39
N LEU A 38 -37.11 -37.64 -3.36
CA LEU A 38 -36.98 -38.01 -1.97
C LEU A 38 -38.33 -37.82 -1.24
N THR A 39 -38.69 -38.80 -0.39
CA THR A 39 -39.83 -38.65 0.46
C THR A 39 -39.54 -37.72 1.65
N PRO A 40 -40.57 -37.11 2.25
CA PRO A 40 -40.35 -36.26 3.44
C PRO A 40 -39.66 -36.98 4.60
N GLU A 41 -39.87 -38.29 4.72
CA GLU A 41 -39.25 -39.16 5.74
C GLU A 41 -37.76 -39.29 5.47
N GLN A 42 -37.34 -39.50 4.21
CA GLN A 42 -35.93 -39.57 3.81
C GLN A 42 -35.20 -38.24 4.04
N ILE A 43 -35.86 -37.11 3.76
CA ILE A 43 -35.26 -35.78 3.99
C ILE A 43 -34.93 -35.56 5.47
N LYS A 44 -35.88 -36.00 6.37
CA LYS A 44 -35.63 -35.96 7.81
C LYS A 44 -34.55 -36.94 8.25
N GLN A 45 -34.55 -38.16 7.70
CA GLN A 45 -33.57 -39.19 8.04
C GLN A 45 -32.14 -38.77 7.66
N PHE A 46 -31.96 -38.03 6.57
CA PHE A 46 -30.68 -37.56 6.11
C PHE A 46 -30.27 -36.21 6.76
N ASP A 47 -31.07 -35.69 7.69
CA ASP A 47 -30.82 -34.39 8.37
C ASP A 47 -30.53 -33.27 7.38
N ILE A 48 -31.29 -33.22 6.25
CA ILE A 48 -31.03 -32.19 5.22
C ILE A 48 -31.58 -30.85 5.72
N ARG A 49 -30.67 -29.93 5.97
CA ARG A 49 -30.95 -28.53 6.27
C ARG A 49 -30.92 -27.69 4.98
N LEU A 50 -31.75 -26.65 4.96
CA LEU A 50 -31.90 -25.80 3.80
C LEU A 50 -31.46 -24.36 4.14
N ALA A 51 -30.82 -23.69 3.19
CA ALA A 51 -30.52 -22.25 3.21
C ALA A 51 -31.04 -21.60 1.94
N GLU A 52 -31.47 -20.35 2.05
CA GLU A 52 -31.99 -19.59 0.93
C GLU A 52 -30.86 -18.85 0.18
N THR A 53 -31.02 -18.81 -1.14
CA THR A 53 -30.16 -17.97 -2.00
C THR A 53 -30.56 -16.51 -1.83
N ARG A 54 -29.55 -15.61 -1.82
CA ARG A 54 -29.77 -14.16 -1.75
C ARG A 54 -29.12 -13.48 -2.96
N PRO A 55 -29.66 -12.33 -3.42
CA PRO A 55 -28.95 -11.55 -4.40
C PRO A 55 -27.58 -11.13 -3.84
N ALA A 56 -26.52 -11.34 -4.60
CA ALA A 56 -25.23 -10.83 -4.19
C ALA A 56 -25.23 -9.30 -4.30
N THR A 57 -24.81 -8.64 -3.25
CA THR A 57 -24.62 -7.18 -3.24
C THR A 57 -23.20 -6.81 -3.69
N LYS A 58 -22.27 -7.74 -3.53
CA LYS A 58 -20.87 -7.66 -3.91
C LYS A 58 -20.33 -9.03 -4.27
N SER A 59 -19.43 -9.08 -5.25
CA SER A 59 -18.72 -10.30 -5.62
C SER A 59 -17.42 -10.39 -4.83
N ILE A 60 -17.29 -11.41 -4.00
CA ILE A 60 -16.10 -11.65 -3.19
C ILE A 60 -15.07 -12.34 -4.06
N VAL A 61 -13.89 -11.73 -4.24
CA VAL A 61 -12.78 -12.31 -4.99
C VAL A 61 -11.94 -13.23 -4.11
N ALA A 62 -11.54 -12.72 -2.95
CA ALA A 62 -10.74 -13.46 -1.96
C ALA A 62 -10.72 -12.74 -0.63
N THR A 63 -10.45 -13.50 0.46
CA THR A 63 -10.07 -12.97 1.76
C THR A 63 -8.63 -13.36 2.06
N LEU A 64 -7.79 -12.38 2.38
CA LEU A 64 -6.35 -12.54 2.59
C LEU A 64 -5.95 -12.03 3.97
N PRO A 65 -5.03 -12.70 4.67
CA PRO A 65 -4.40 -12.11 5.85
C PRO A 65 -3.55 -10.91 5.44
N ALA A 66 -3.61 -9.85 6.24
CA ALA A 66 -2.89 -8.62 5.98
C ALA A 66 -2.33 -8.03 7.28
N THR A 67 -1.23 -7.30 7.15
CA THR A 67 -0.63 -6.53 8.24
C THR A 67 -0.83 -5.05 7.96
N ILE A 68 -1.25 -4.31 8.98
CA ILE A 68 -1.38 -2.86 8.91
C ILE A 68 0.02 -2.25 8.97
N VAL A 69 0.37 -1.45 7.98
CA VAL A 69 1.67 -0.77 7.89
C VAL A 69 1.46 0.73 7.65
N PRO A 70 2.38 1.58 8.10
CA PRO A 70 2.33 3.00 7.73
C PRO A 70 2.62 3.16 6.23
N PRO A 71 2.07 4.19 5.57
CA PRO A 71 2.44 4.53 4.20
C PRO A 71 3.93 4.81 4.05
N VAL A 72 4.48 4.54 2.87
CA VAL A 72 5.86 4.90 2.55
C VAL A 72 6.00 6.43 2.62
N ASN A 73 7.06 6.91 3.28
CA ASN A 73 7.32 8.34 3.52
C ASN A 73 6.36 9.06 4.48
N SER A 74 5.46 8.36 5.19
CA SER A 74 4.64 8.96 6.23
C SER A 74 5.44 9.27 7.50
N ARG A 75 6.50 8.52 7.75
CA ARG A 75 7.34 8.67 8.94
C ARG A 75 8.51 9.60 8.68
N ILE A 76 8.60 10.65 9.49
CA ILE A 76 9.67 11.64 9.43
C ILE A 76 10.49 11.53 10.72
N ALA A 77 11.79 11.28 10.55
CA ALA A 77 12.74 11.35 11.65
C ALA A 77 13.08 12.83 11.94
N VAL A 78 12.92 13.24 13.18
CA VAL A 78 13.40 14.53 13.69
C VAL A 78 14.78 14.32 14.26
N THR A 79 15.80 14.88 13.59
CA THR A 79 17.20 14.71 13.95
C THR A 79 17.78 15.99 14.57
N ALA A 80 18.74 15.83 15.48
CA ALA A 80 19.46 16.93 16.07
C ALA A 80 20.50 17.48 15.05
N PRO A 81 20.44 18.74 14.60
CA PRO A 81 21.43 19.28 13.67
C PRO A 81 22.76 19.58 14.35
N PHE A 82 22.76 19.81 15.66
CA PHE A 82 23.95 20.10 16.48
C PHE A 82 24.02 19.11 17.64
N ALA A 83 25.25 18.69 17.97
CA ALA A 83 25.47 17.88 19.16
C ALA A 83 25.10 18.66 20.41
N GLY A 84 24.51 17.97 21.41
CA GLY A 84 24.09 18.65 22.64
C GLY A 84 23.56 17.72 23.70
N THR A 85 23.14 18.29 24.82
CA THR A 85 22.50 17.56 25.93
C THR A 85 21.03 17.95 26.01
N VAL A 86 20.17 16.96 26.12
CA VAL A 86 18.72 17.12 26.27
C VAL A 86 18.43 17.71 27.67
N VAL A 87 17.80 18.87 27.72
CA VAL A 87 17.37 19.52 28.94
C VAL A 87 15.98 19.06 29.35
N GLN A 88 15.07 19.06 28.36
CA GLN A 88 13.67 18.73 28.57
C GLN A 88 13.08 18.03 27.35
N VAL A 89 12.14 17.12 27.60
CA VAL A 89 11.33 16.45 26.59
C VAL A 89 9.88 16.86 26.77
N HIS A 90 9.24 17.34 25.71
CA HIS A 90 7.87 17.84 25.74
C HIS A 90 6.88 16.84 25.11
N GLY A 91 7.33 16.09 24.09
CA GLY A 91 6.47 15.15 23.36
C GLY A 91 6.41 13.77 24.00
N LEU A 92 5.24 13.13 23.94
CA LEU A 92 5.04 11.74 24.37
C LEU A 92 4.64 10.86 23.18
N PRO A 93 5.10 9.59 23.12
CA PRO A 93 4.62 8.64 22.13
C PRO A 93 3.09 8.54 22.13
N GLY A 94 2.49 8.57 20.93
CA GLY A 94 1.04 8.58 20.73
C GLY A 94 0.40 9.98 20.75
N GLN A 95 1.09 11.02 21.17
CA GLN A 95 0.59 12.39 21.19
C GLN A 95 0.52 12.99 19.78
N ALA A 96 -0.57 13.70 19.46
CA ALA A 96 -0.66 14.52 18.27
C ALA A 96 0.18 15.79 18.46
N VAL A 97 0.84 16.23 17.39
CA VAL A 97 1.67 17.44 17.38
C VAL A 97 1.42 18.26 16.12
N HIS A 98 1.55 19.57 16.25
CA HIS A 98 1.44 20.51 15.13
C HIS A 98 2.82 20.94 14.63
N LYS A 99 2.87 21.32 13.35
CA LYS A 99 4.08 21.86 12.74
C LYS A 99 4.65 23.03 13.59
N GLY A 100 5.93 22.94 13.94
CA GLY A 100 6.62 23.94 14.77
C GLY A 100 6.48 23.71 16.27
N GLU A 101 5.68 22.75 16.72
CA GLU A 101 5.53 22.42 18.15
C GLU A 101 6.83 21.84 18.72
N PRO A 102 7.32 22.31 19.89
CA PRO A 102 8.56 21.83 20.48
C PRO A 102 8.42 20.40 21.00
N LEU A 103 9.40 19.57 20.66
CA LEU A 103 9.48 18.15 21.05
C LEU A 103 10.49 17.89 22.15
N ALA A 104 11.64 18.54 22.06
CA ALA A 104 12.71 18.47 23.04
C ALA A 104 13.55 19.75 23.02
N LEU A 105 14.00 20.19 24.19
CA LEU A 105 14.92 21.30 24.37
C LEU A 105 16.33 20.76 24.62
N LEU A 106 17.32 21.29 23.89
CA LEU A 106 18.72 20.90 24.00
C LEU A 106 19.61 22.11 24.24
N THR A 107 20.67 21.93 25.03
CA THR A 107 21.79 22.86 25.07
C THR A 107 22.92 22.36 24.20
N SER A 108 23.54 23.25 23.42
CA SER A 108 24.58 22.89 22.48
C SER A 108 25.71 23.89 22.47
N ARG A 109 26.92 23.41 22.71
CA ARG A 109 28.13 24.20 22.54
C ARG A 109 28.39 24.50 21.05
N ASP A 110 28.20 23.53 20.18
CA ASP A 110 28.42 23.67 18.75
C ASP A 110 27.52 24.75 18.14
N LEU A 111 26.23 24.80 18.57
CA LEU A 111 25.31 25.86 18.18
C LEU A 111 25.81 27.23 18.67
N SER A 112 26.23 27.33 19.94
CA SER A 112 26.75 28.59 20.51
C SER A 112 27.96 29.09 19.73
N GLU A 113 28.90 28.20 19.37
CA GLU A 113 30.04 28.52 18.52
C GLU A 113 29.61 28.95 17.11
N ALA A 114 28.61 28.31 16.48
CA ALA A 114 28.08 28.69 15.20
C ALA A 114 27.43 30.09 15.22
N ILE A 115 26.69 30.42 16.28
CA ILE A 115 26.10 31.75 16.49
C ILE A 115 27.21 32.81 16.60
N VAL A 116 28.28 32.55 17.39
CA VAL A 116 29.41 33.48 17.56
C VAL A 116 30.11 33.69 16.18
N ARG A 117 30.33 32.63 15.40
CA ARG A 117 30.91 32.74 14.04
C ARG A 117 30.07 33.61 13.12
N LEU A 118 28.75 33.44 13.13
CA LEU A 118 27.85 34.29 12.34
C LEU A 118 27.98 35.77 12.76
N LYS A 119 27.91 36.09 14.06
CA LYS A 119 28.05 37.47 14.58
C LYS A 119 29.40 38.09 14.18
N GLN A 120 30.47 37.30 14.22
CA GLN A 120 31.81 37.77 13.80
C GLN A 120 31.83 38.05 12.29
N ALA A 121 31.28 37.13 11.47
CA ALA A 121 31.22 37.34 10.03
C ALA A 121 30.34 38.55 9.65
N GLU A 122 29.26 38.81 10.35
CA GLU A 122 28.43 40.01 10.16
C GLU A 122 29.20 41.31 10.51
N ALA A 123 29.94 41.31 11.60
CA ALA A 123 30.81 42.47 11.98
C ALA A 123 31.88 42.71 10.91
N ASP A 124 32.56 41.67 10.43
CA ASP A 124 33.56 41.75 9.35
C ASP A 124 32.90 42.25 8.05
N LEU A 125 31.66 41.85 7.74
CA LEU A 125 30.96 42.36 6.55
C LEU A 125 30.69 43.85 6.67
N GLN A 126 30.21 44.32 7.83
CA GLN A 126 29.99 45.76 8.06
C GLN A 126 31.28 46.58 7.90
N ALA A 127 32.43 46.08 8.41
CA ALA A 127 33.73 46.70 8.22
C ALA A 127 34.16 46.74 6.77
N ALA A 128 34.05 45.62 6.02
CA ALA A 128 34.38 45.53 4.63
C ALA A 128 33.50 46.45 3.76
N GLU A 129 32.20 46.53 4.06
CA GLU A 129 31.30 47.45 3.35
C GLU A 129 31.60 48.92 3.62
N ALA A 130 32.00 49.29 4.83
CA ALA A 130 32.44 50.65 5.11
C ALA A 130 33.69 51.04 4.32
N VAL A 131 34.67 50.14 4.23
CA VAL A 131 35.86 50.32 3.40
C VAL A 131 35.50 50.47 1.94
N ALA A 132 34.65 49.58 1.39
CA ALA A 132 34.25 49.65 -0.01
C ALA A 132 33.48 50.95 -0.34
N ARG A 133 32.58 51.40 0.54
CA ARG A 133 31.90 52.70 0.40
C ARG A 133 32.91 53.86 0.29
N ARG A 134 33.86 53.89 1.21
CA ARG A 134 34.93 54.91 1.16
C ARG A 134 35.74 54.85 -0.12
N GLN A 135 36.15 53.66 -0.58
CA GLN A 135 36.92 53.53 -1.83
C GLN A 135 36.08 53.96 -3.04
N ARG A 136 34.79 53.72 -3.07
CA ARG A 136 33.88 54.12 -4.14
C ARG A 136 33.73 55.64 -4.20
N GLU A 137 33.63 56.31 -3.03
CA GLU A 137 33.57 57.77 -2.96
C GLU A 137 34.93 58.42 -3.45
N LEU A 138 36.04 57.85 -3.06
CA LEU A 138 37.38 58.32 -3.50
C LEU A 138 37.59 58.07 -4.98
N TYR A 139 37.15 56.93 -5.51
CA TYR A 139 37.22 56.63 -6.94
C TYR A 139 36.38 57.60 -7.77
N ALA A 140 35.18 57.92 -7.32
CA ALA A 140 34.33 58.92 -7.97
C ALA A 140 34.96 60.32 -8.04
N LYS A 141 35.90 60.60 -7.13
CA LYS A 141 36.74 61.85 -7.11
C LYS A 141 38.07 61.69 -7.81
N ASN A 142 38.35 60.56 -8.49
CA ASN A 142 39.62 60.22 -9.14
C ASN A 142 40.81 60.19 -8.17
N LEU A 143 40.62 59.90 -6.89
CA LEU A 143 41.66 59.86 -5.88
C LEU A 143 42.27 58.47 -5.64
N VAL A 144 41.64 57.42 -6.16
CA VAL A 144 42.13 56.04 -6.11
C VAL A 144 41.95 55.34 -7.44
N SER A 145 42.71 54.25 -7.68
CA SER A 145 42.62 53.43 -8.88
C SER A 145 41.40 52.49 -8.85
N SER A 146 40.94 52.11 -10.03
CA SER A 146 39.91 51.08 -10.19
C SER A 146 40.28 49.73 -9.54
N GLY A 147 41.56 49.39 -9.50
CA GLY A 147 42.10 48.21 -8.81
C GLY A 147 41.82 48.23 -7.32
N LYS A 148 42.07 49.38 -6.62
CA LYS A 148 41.78 49.51 -5.19
C LYS A 148 40.28 49.43 -4.87
N LEU A 149 39.43 49.97 -5.75
CA LEU A 149 37.97 49.78 -5.60
C LEU A 149 37.61 48.32 -5.80
N GLY A 150 38.12 47.66 -6.83
CA GLY A 150 37.85 46.25 -7.12
C GLY A 150 38.28 45.31 -6.00
N GLU A 151 39.45 45.57 -5.38
CA GLU A 151 39.93 44.80 -4.21
C GLU A 151 38.95 44.93 -3.01
N ALA A 152 38.49 46.16 -2.71
CA ALA A 152 37.57 46.39 -1.63
C ALA A 152 36.18 45.71 -1.89
N GLU A 153 35.70 45.79 -3.12
CA GLU A 153 34.44 45.11 -3.52
C GLU A 153 34.56 43.59 -3.51
N ALA A 154 35.72 43.06 -3.94
CA ALA A 154 35.98 41.62 -3.86
C ALA A 154 36.02 41.12 -2.39
N GLN A 155 36.59 41.94 -1.48
CA GLN A 155 36.60 41.60 -0.06
C GLN A 155 35.15 41.57 0.53
N VAL A 156 34.27 42.53 0.17
CA VAL A 156 32.84 42.47 0.53
C VAL A 156 32.20 41.19 0.01
N GLY A 157 32.46 40.83 -1.24
CA GLY A 157 31.95 39.61 -1.85
C GLY A 157 32.34 38.36 -1.06
N LYS A 158 33.61 38.25 -0.66
CA LYS A 158 34.18 37.15 0.11
C LYS A 158 33.50 37.03 1.50
N VAL A 159 33.44 38.12 2.24
CA VAL A 159 32.88 38.11 3.60
C VAL A 159 31.34 37.86 3.57
N LYS A 160 30.66 38.42 2.57
CA LYS A 160 29.24 38.17 2.35
C LYS A 160 28.93 36.69 2.06
N ALA A 161 29.84 36.02 1.35
CA ALA A 161 29.70 34.57 1.15
C ALA A 161 29.84 33.80 2.47
N LEU A 162 30.75 34.21 3.38
CA LEU A 162 30.93 33.61 4.70
C LEU A 162 29.70 33.81 5.59
N VAL A 163 29.11 35.01 5.60
CA VAL A 163 27.84 35.26 6.31
C VAL A 163 26.72 34.32 5.84
N ARG A 164 26.54 34.24 4.50
CA ARG A 164 25.52 33.35 3.93
C ARG A 164 25.72 31.88 4.31
N GLU A 165 26.98 31.43 4.35
CA GLU A 165 27.29 30.06 4.76
C GLU A 165 26.97 29.82 6.22
N SER A 166 27.35 30.76 7.11
CA SER A 166 27.05 30.68 8.54
C SER A 166 25.54 30.71 8.82
N GLU A 167 24.79 31.57 8.11
CA GLU A 167 23.31 31.59 8.19
C GLU A 167 22.69 30.28 7.73
N ARG A 168 23.23 29.67 6.65
CA ARG A 168 22.73 28.39 6.14
C ARG A 168 22.89 27.28 7.15
N LEU A 169 24.04 27.22 7.84
CA LEU A 169 24.31 26.24 8.88
C LEU A 169 23.30 26.35 10.05
N LEU A 170 22.91 27.56 10.44
CA LEU A 170 21.93 27.78 11.51
C LEU A 170 20.48 27.48 11.08
N LYS A 171 20.21 27.37 9.78
CA LYS A 171 18.89 27.03 9.24
C LYS A 171 18.72 25.52 8.94
N ILE A 172 19.72 24.71 9.27
CA ILE A 172 19.64 23.25 9.11
C ILE A 172 18.70 22.68 10.17
N GLY A 173 17.76 21.83 9.72
CA GLY A 173 16.81 21.13 10.59
C GLY A 173 15.59 21.97 10.99
N ASN A 174 14.70 21.34 11.71
CA ASN A 174 13.50 21.97 12.26
C ASN A 174 13.76 22.34 13.71
N ILE A 175 14.46 23.46 13.91
CA ILE A 175 14.84 23.95 15.24
C ILE A 175 14.36 25.38 15.45
N GLN A 176 14.08 25.67 16.69
CA GLN A 176 13.89 27.03 17.20
C GLN A 176 15.09 27.33 18.11
N ILE A 177 15.82 28.38 17.79
CA ILE A 177 17.03 28.78 18.52
C ILE A 177 16.64 29.83 19.55
N ASP A 178 17.01 29.59 20.82
CA ASP A 178 16.84 30.51 21.89
C ASP A 178 18.08 31.39 22.10
N PRO A 179 17.92 32.62 22.69
CA PRO A 179 19.03 33.57 22.87
C PRO A 179 20.17 33.08 23.77
N ASP A 180 19.92 32.10 24.62
CA ASP A 180 20.87 31.52 25.57
C ASP A 180 21.78 30.43 24.94
N GLY A 181 21.59 30.11 23.62
CA GLY A 181 22.34 29.08 22.93
C GLY A 181 21.75 27.71 23.10
N SER A 182 20.54 27.60 23.66
CA SER A 182 19.74 26.40 23.58
C SER A 182 18.92 26.36 22.27
N TYR A 183 18.40 25.21 21.94
CA TYR A 183 17.48 25.07 20.82
C TYR A 183 16.41 24.00 21.08
N ALA A 184 15.22 24.28 20.63
CA ALA A 184 14.13 23.30 20.62
C ALA A 184 14.08 22.58 19.29
N LEU A 185 14.07 21.24 19.32
CA LEU A 185 13.68 20.43 18.17
C LEU A 185 12.18 20.54 18.00
N THR A 186 11.72 20.87 16.79
CA THR A 186 10.30 21.08 16.51
C THR A 186 9.77 20.08 15.50
N ALA A 187 8.45 19.84 15.53
CA ALA A 187 7.78 19.00 14.57
C ALA A 187 7.83 19.62 13.16
N PRO A 188 8.30 18.90 12.13
CA PRO A 188 8.40 19.41 10.75
C PRO A 188 7.05 19.58 10.07
N LYS A 189 6.05 18.79 10.48
CA LYS A 189 4.67 18.76 9.98
C LYS A 189 3.72 18.37 11.11
N ASP A 190 2.44 18.58 10.87
CA ASP A 190 1.38 18.00 11.69
C ASP A 190 1.45 16.48 11.64
N GLY A 191 1.15 15.80 12.74
CA GLY A 191 1.20 14.35 12.81
C GLY A 191 1.10 13.83 14.24
N ARG A 192 1.57 12.60 14.43
CA ARG A 192 1.58 11.91 15.74
C ARG A 192 2.97 11.38 16.04
N ILE A 193 3.43 11.57 17.25
CA ILE A 193 4.71 11.02 17.71
C ILE A 193 4.59 9.50 17.80
N VAL A 194 5.39 8.79 17.01
CA VAL A 194 5.50 7.31 17.04
C VAL A 194 6.45 6.89 18.14
N GLU A 195 7.59 7.59 18.23
CA GLU A 195 8.69 7.22 19.10
C GLU A 195 9.47 8.47 19.56
N MET A 196 9.83 8.51 20.83
CA MET A 196 10.79 9.44 21.41
C MET A 196 12.03 8.65 21.83
N ARG A 197 13.18 8.97 21.23
CA ARG A 197 14.46 8.25 21.45
C ARG A 197 15.38 8.99 22.43
N VAL A 198 14.88 10.03 23.06
CA VAL A 198 15.65 10.89 23.93
C VAL A 198 15.02 10.97 25.33
N ALA A 199 15.89 11.18 26.33
CA ALA A 199 15.49 11.42 27.71
C ALA A 199 16.25 12.64 28.25
N PRO A 200 15.71 13.37 29.25
CA PRO A 200 16.45 14.43 29.91
C PRO A 200 17.80 13.95 30.43
N GLY A 201 18.84 14.74 30.21
CA GLY A 201 20.23 14.41 30.54
C GLY A 201 20.97 13.55 29.48
N ALA A 202 20.30 13.02 28.46
CA ALA A 202 20.94 12.27 27.41
C ALA A 202 21.78 13.20 26.50
N ALA A 203 22.95 12.71 26.07
CA ALA A 203 23.76 13.37 25.05
C ALA A 203 23.35 12.87 23.67
N LEU A 204 23.11 13.80 22.74
CA LEU A 204 22.86 13.53 21.32
C LEU A 204 24.04 14.01 20.49
N GLN A 205 24.41 13.21 19.50
CA GLN A 205 25.33 13.65 18.45
C GLN A 205 24.58 14.36 17.33
N ALA A 206 25.30 15.11 16.51
CA ALA A 206 24.72 15.66 15.31
C ALA A 206 24.18 14.53 14.40
N MET A 207 23.01 14.74 13.82
CA MET A 207 22.25 13.80 12.99
C MET A 207 21.60 12.61 13.73
N ASP A 208 21.75 12.50 15.05
CA ASP A 208 21.00 11.50 15.81
C ASP A 208 19.49 11.78 15.76
N THR A 209 18.70 10.70 15.65
CA THR A 209 17.24 10.79 15.66
C THR A 209 16.72 10.97 17.09
N ALA A 210 16.07 12.09 17.34
CA ALA A 210 15.45 12.40 18.63
C ALA A 210 14.01 11.87 18.73
N ALA A 211 13.25 11.98 17.65
CA ALA A 211 11.86 11.55 17.57
C ALA A 211 11.51 11.04 16.16
N VAL A 212 10.44 10.24 16.08
CA VAL A 212 9.82 9.84 14.83
C VAL A 212 8.36 10.26 14.85
N ILE A 213 7.93 11.00 13.84
CA ILE A 213 6.56 11.49 13.68
C ILE A 213 5.93 10.80 12.48
N ASP A 214 4.73 10.27 12.64
CA ASP A 214 3.88 9.82 11.54
C ASP A 214 2.94 10.97 11.13
N THR A 215 3.00 11.32 9.86
CA THR A 215 2.27 12.47 9.28
C THR A 215 1.14 12.05 8.36
N SER A 216 0.76 10.78 8.39
CA SER A 216 -0.28 10.23 7.53
C SER A 216 -1.63 10.19 8.22
N ASP A 217 -2.66 10.56 7.48
CA ASP A 217 -4.08 10.36 7.82
C ASP A 217 -4.61 9.02 7.27
N GLU A 218 -3.73 8.19 6.75
CA GLU A 218 -4.04 6.89 6.14
C GLU A 218 -3.16 5.80 6.72
N LEU A 219 -3.66 4.58 6.65
CA LEU A 219 -2.89 3.37 6.94
C LEU A 219 -2.94 2.45 5.72
N TRP A 220 -1.90 1.65 5.55
CA TRP A 220 -1.86 0.67 4.49
C TRP A 220 -2.01 -0.74 5.04
N LEU A 221 -2.60 -1.60 4.23
CA LEU A 221 -2.67 -3.03 4.45
C LEU A 221 -1.73 -3.72 3.49
N GLN A 222 -0.78 -4.45 4.02
CA GLN A 222 0.12 -5.29 3.24
C GLN A 222 -0.33 -6.74 3.33
N ALA A 223 -0.66 -7.35 2.19
CA ALA A 223 -1.07 -8.74 2.07
C ALA A 223 -0.25 -9.48 1.02
N GLN A 224 -0.24 -10.81 1.09
CA GLN A 224 0.33 -11.68 0.07
C GLN A 224 -0.77 -12.16 -0.86
N LEU A 225 -0.71 -11.77 -2.14
CA LEU A 225 -1.66 -12.17 -3.17
C LEU A 225 -1.16 -13.44 -3.87
N PRO A 226 -1.87 -14.58 -3.76
CA PRO A 226 -1.51 -15.82 -4.44
C PRO A 226 -1.48 -15.65 -5.98
N ALA A 227 -0.57 -16.34 -6.66
CA ALA A 227 -0.37 -16.27 -8.11
C ALA A 227 -1.66 -16.45 -8.93
N GLN A 228 -2.56 -17.31 -8.47
CA GLN A 228 -3.85 -17.61 -9.13
C GLN A 228 -4.85 -16.44 -9.11
N LEU A 229 -4.62 -15.44 -8.26
CA LEU A 229 -5.43 -14.22 -8.14
C LEU A 229 -4.81 -13.03 -8.88
N VAL A 230 -3.55 -13.15 -9.33
CA VAL A 230 -2.90 -12.13 -10.15
C VAL A 230 -3.68 -11.96 -11.46
N GLY A 231 -3.96 -10.72 -11.82
CA GLY A 231 -4.83 -10.37 -12.94
C GLY A 231 -6.34 -10.40 -12.63
N LYS A 232 -6.76 -11.07 -11.56
CA LYS A 232 -8.14 -10.97 -11.06
C LYS A 232 -8.33 -9.81 -10.10
N VAL A 233 -7.27 -9.41 -9.40
CA VAL A 233 -7.25 -8.25 -8.51
C VAL A 233 -6.54 -7.10 -9.22
N LEU A 234 -7.18 -5.95 -9.23
CA LEU A 234 -6.69 -4.75 -9.92
C LEU A 234 -6.53 -3.60 -8.92
N VAL A 235 -5.68 -2.65 -9.28
CA VAL A 235 -5.59 -1.37 -8.57
C VAL A 235 -6.94 -0.66 -8.67
N GLY A 236 -7.45 -0.15 -7.54
CA GLY A 236 -8.77 0.45 -7.41
C GLY A 236 -9.86 -0.52 -6.95
N ASP A 237 -9.61 -1.84 -6.91
CA ASP A 237 -10.59 -2.79 -6.35
C ASP A 237 -10.85 -2.45 -4.88
N ARG A 238 -12.11 -2.50 -4.49
CA ARG A 238 -12.55 -2.25 -3.11
C ARG A 238 -12.12 -3.38 -2.20
N ILE A 239 -11.71 -3.03 -0.99
CA ILE A 239 -11.50 -3.99 0.09
C ILE A 239 -12.42 -3.67 1.26
N ASP A 240 -12.89 -4.72 1.94
CA ASP A 240 -13.65 -4.62 3.18
C ASP A 240 -12.87 -5.29 4.30
N LEU A 241 -12.91 -4.72 5.51
CA LEU A 241 -12.33 -5.27 6.73
C LEU A 241 -13.42 -5.89 7.62
N PRO A 242 -13.06 -6.79 8.56
CA PRO A 242 -14.03 -7.44 9.46
C PRO A 242 -14.80 -6.48 10.38
N ASP A 243 -14.21 -5.34 10.70
CA ASP A 243 -14.81 -4.30 11.57
C ASP A 243 -15.72 -3.32 10.83
N GLY A 244 -15.92 -3.54 9.52
CA GLY A 244 -16.81 -2.74 8.66
C GLY A 244 -16.11 -1.59 7.96
N ASP A 245 -14.85 -1.31 8.26
CA ASP A 245 -14.07 -0.30 7.53
C ASP A 245 -13.77 -0.80 6.10
N ALA A 246 -13.64 0.13 5.18
CA ALA A 246 -13.41 -0.17 3.77
C ALA A 246 -12.26 0.67 3.21
N GLY A 247 -11.61 0.12 2.19
CA GLY A 247 -10.51 0.77 1.50
C GLY A 247 -10.45 0.37 0.04
N LYS A 248 -9.31 0.60 -0.57
CA LYS A 248 -9.06 0.21 -1.97
C LYS A 248 -7.64 -0.29 -2.16
N VAL A 249 -7.46 -1.17 -3.14
CA VAL A 249 -6.15 -1.64 -3.59
C VAL A 249 -5.40 -0.50 -4.27
N ILE A 250 -4.18 -0.20 -3.79
CA ILE A 250 -3.32 0.85 -4.35
C ILE A 250 -2.16 0.29 -5.17
N SER A 251 -1.75 -0.96 -4.89
CA SER A 251 -0.66 -1.60 -5.62
C SER A 251 -0.80 -3.11 -5.63
N VAL A 252 -0.46 -3.70 -6.76
CA VAL A 252 -0.29 -5.15 -6.93
C VAL A 252 1.09 -5.38 -7.52
N GLY A 253 1.90 -6.20 -6.85
CA GLY A 253 3.26 -6.50 -7.28
C GLY A 253 3.28 -7.25 -8.61
N VAL A 254 4.32 -7.01 -9.40
CA VAL A 254 4.53 -7.63 -10.71
C VAL A 254 5.50 -8.81 -10.68
N THR A 255 6.10 -9.06 -9.52
CA THR A 255 7.07 -10.16 -9.33
C THR A 255 6.51 -11.13 -8.30
N LEU A 256 6.59 -12.43 -8.60
CA LEU A 256 6.23 -13.49 -7.66
C LEU A 256 7.44 -13.89 -6.81
N ASP A 257 7.22 -14.01 -5.53
CA ASP A 257 8.15 -14.70 -4.63
C ASP A 257 8.10 -16.21 -4.93
N PRO A 258 9.23 -16.85 -5.29
CA PRO A 258 9.26 -18.24 -5.67
C PRO A 258 8.96 -19.21 -4.52
N MET A 259 9.22 -18.83 -3.27
CA MET A 259 8.96 -19.64 -2.08
C MET A 259 7.48 -19.65 -1.71
N THR A 260 6.87 -18.48 -1.64
CA THR A 260 5.46 -18.31 -1.23
C THR A 260 4.48 -18.40 -2.41
N ARG A 261 4.98 -18.35 -3.65
CA ARG A 261 4.18 -18.27 -4.89
C ARG A 261 3.12 -17.17 -4.84
N SER A 262 3.48 -16.06 -4.24
CA SER A 262 2.62 -14.90 -4.06
C SER A 262 3.32 -13.60 -4.46
N THR A 263 2.57 -12.55 -4.66
CA THR A 263 3.09 -11.20 -4.85
C THR A 263 2.57 -10.27 -3.77
N SER A 264 3.25 -9.15 -3.54
CA SER A 264 2.80 -8.15 -2.57
C SER A 264 1.57 -7.42 -3.09
N LEU A 265 0.57 -7.26 -2.23
CA LEU A 265 -0.59 -6.41 -2.44
C LEU A 265 -0.59 -5.33 -1.35
N LEU A 266 -0.79 -4.08 -1.76
CA LEU A 266 -1.00 -2.96 -0.86
C LEU A 266 -2.39 -2.38 -1.09
N ALA A 267 -3.11 -2.15 0.00
CA ALA A 267 -4.38 -1.46 -0.01
C ALA A 267 -4.34 -0.31 1.01
N GLU A 268 -5.03 0.78 0.74
CA GLU A 268 -5.16 1.91 1.66
C GLU A 268 -6.49 1.84 2.40
N ILE A 269 -6.46 2.27 3.66
CA ILE A 269 -7.62 2.48 4.51
C ILE A 269 -7.51 3.83 5.22
N PRO A 270 -8.62 4.50 5.54
CA PRO A 270 -8.61 5.70 6.35
C PRO A 270 -8.00 5.43 7.73
N PHE A 271 -7.31 6.42 8.27
CA PHE A 271 -6.83 6.35 9.65
C PHE A 271 -8.01 6.17 10.61
N SER A 272 -7.92 5.20 11.49
CA SER A 272 -8.88 4.95 12.56
C SER A 272 -8.13 4.59 13.85
N ALA A 273 -8.64 5.05 14.99
CA ALA A 273 -8.06 4.68 16.29
C ALA A 273 -8.15 3.18 16.61
N LYS A 274 -8.96 2.44 15.83
CA LYS A 274 -9.08 0.98 15.94
C LYS A 274 -7.91 0.23 15.30
N HIS A 275 -7.19 0.88 14.39
CA HIS A 275 -6.14 0.28 13.58
C HIS A 275 -4.77 0.75 14.05
N ILE A 276 -3.93 -0.19 14.43
CA ILE A 276 -2.56 0.09 14.90
C ILE A 276 -1.58 -0.54 13.92
N ALA A 277 -0.58 0.23 13.49
CA ALA A 277 0.50 -0.29 12.66
C ALA A 277 1.21 -1.46 13.34
N GLY A 278 1.42 -2.55 12.59
CA GLY A 278 1.92 -3.84 13.09
C GLY A 278 0.82 -4.85 13.44
N GLN A 279 -0.44 -4.43 13.55
CA GLN A 279 -1.56 -5.34 13.78
C GLN A 279 -1.84 -6.19 12.54
N THR A 280 -2.17 -7.47 12.76
CA THR A 280 -2.63 -8.38 11.71
C THR A 280 -4.16 -8.38 11.69
N THR A 281 -4.73 -8.31 10.49
CA THR A 281 -6.16 -8.39 10.22
C THR A 281 -6.39 -9.22 8.95
N SER A 282 -7.64 -9.35 8.50
CA SER A 282 -7.94 -9.90 7.18
C SER A 282 -8.56 -8.81 6.31
N LEU A 283 -8.24 -8.82 5.02
CA LEU A 283 -8.90 -7.99 4.02
C LEU A 283 -9.68 -8.87 3.06
N THR A 284 -10.89 -8.45 2.73
CA THR A 284 -11.74 -9.11 1.72
C THR A 284 -11.82 -8.23 0.49
N ILE A 285 -11.30 -8.74 -0.63
CA ILE A 285 -11.35 -8.04 -1.92
C ILE A 285 -12.70 -8.27 -2.54
N VAL A 286 -13.40 -7.20 -2.89
CA VAL A 286 -14.76 -7.25 -3.43
C VAL A 286 -14.85 -6.49 -4.75
N LYS A 287 -15.71 -6.99 -5.63
CA LYS A 287 -16.03 -6.37 -6.92
C LYS A 287 -17.52 -6.08 -7.04
N PRO A 288 -17.91 -5.12 -7.87
CA PRO A 288 -19.31 -4.91 -8.22
C PRO A 288 -19.90 -6.19 -8.84
N VAL A 289 -21.14 -6.51 -8.52
CA VAL A 289 -21.87 -7.65 -9.11
C VAL A 289 -22.43 -7.31 -10.49
N ASN A 290 -22.45 -8.28 -11.39
CA ASN A 290 -23.03 -8.13 -12.73
C ASN A 290 -24.53 -8.51 -12.80
N GLY A 291 -25.23 -8.53 -11.66
CA GLY A 291 -26.67 -8.74 -11.58
C GLY A 291 -27.17 -10.20 -11.67
N LYS A 292 -26.30 -11.16 -11.98
CA LYS A 292 -26.61 -12.60 -12.03
C LYS A 292 -25.97 -13.41 -10.90
N GLU A 293 -25.26 -12.73 -10.02
CA GLU A 293 -24.53 -13.37 -8.95
C GLU A 293 -25.43 -13.51 -7.70
N LEU A 294 -25.33 -14.66 -7.05
CA LEU A 294 -26.07 -14.98 -5.82
C LEU A 294 -25.10 -15.28 -4.69
N GLU A 295 -25.49 -14.90 -3.49
CA GLU A 295 -24.85 -15.33 -2.25
C GLU A 295 -25.51 -16.59 -1.74
N ILE A 296 -24.69 -17.60 -1.42
CA ILE A 296 -25.12 -18.86 -0.81
C ILE A 296 -24.21 -19.22 0.36
N SER A 297 -24.65 -20.14 1.22
CA SER A 297 -23.76 -20.74 2.22
C SER A 297 -22.67 -21.57 1.53
N THR A 298 -21.41 -21.43 2.00
CA THR A 298 -20.29 -22.25 1.51
C THR A 298 -20.55 -23.75 1.72
N GLU A 299 -21.31 -24.12 2.75
CA GLU A 299 -21.71 -25.50 3.05
C GLU A 299 -22.64 -26.11 1.98
N ALA A 300 -23.31 -25.27 1.17
CA ALA A 300 -24.20 -25.75 0.09
C ALA A 300 -23.44 -26.22 -1.15
N ILE A 301 -22.12 -25.99 -1.25
CA ILE A 301 -21.32 -26.33 -2.41
C ILE A 301 -20.74 -27.72 -2.25
N ASP A 302 -21.08 -28.61 -3.17
CA ASP A 302 -20.49 -29.93 -3.31
C ASP A 302 -19.59 -30.02 -4.54
N TRP A 303 -18.62 -30.94 -4.53
CA TRP A 303 -17.66 -31.13 -5.62
C TRP A 303 -17.82 -32.51 -6.24
N ILE A 304 -18.57 -32.57 -7.32
CA ILE A 304 -18.86 -33.83 -8.02
C ILE A 304 -17.98 -33.93 -9.25
N ALA A 305 -17.17 -34.97 -9.34
CA ALA A 305 -16.20 -35.18 -10.41
C ALA A 305 -15.29 -33.96 -10.69
N GLY A 306 -14.95 -33.19 -9.64
CA GLY A 306 -14.06 -32.02 -9.75
C GLY A 306 -14.78 -30.74 -10.19
N ALA A 307 -16.08 -30.74 -10.42
CA ALA A 307 -16.90 -29.56 -10.70
C ALA A 307 -17.77 -29.18 -9.51
N PRO A 308 -18.01 -27.88 -9.23
CA PRO A 308 -18.87 -27.45 -8.13
C PRO A 308 -20.34 -27.53 -8.51
N TYR A 309 -21.15 -28.08 -7.61
CA TYR A 309 -22.59 -28.23 -7.73
C TYR A 309 -23.31 -27.73 -6.47
N VAL A 310 -24.59 -27.42 -6.62
CA VAL A 310 -25.54 -27.21 -5.52
C VAL A 310 -26.79 -28.07 -5.74
N PHE A 311 -27.44 -28.48 -4.66
CA PHE A 311 -28.68 -29.23 -4.72
C PHE A 311 -29.84 -28.29 -4.41
N VAL A 312 -30.62 -27.95 -5.45
CA VAL A 312 -31.77 -27.03 -5.36
C VAL A 312 -33.00 -27.79 -4.91
N ARG A 313 -33.73 -27.33 -3.90
CA ARG A 313 -34.99 -27.92 -3.42
C ARG A 313 -36.07 -27.76 -4.49
N THR A 314 -36.69 -28.86 -4.85
CA THR A 314 -37.89 -28.93 -5.71
C THR A 314 -39.09 -29.41 -4.90
N LYS A 315 -40.28 -29.47 -5.53
CA LYS A 315 -41.48 -30.02 -4.89
C LYS A 315 -41.35 -31.49 -4.48
N ASN A 316 -40.58 -32.27 -5.26
CA ASN A 316 -40.48 -33.72 -5.14
C ASN A 316 -39.10 -34.21 -4.66
N GLY A 317 -38.17 -33.31 -4.40
CA GLY A 317 -36.83 -33.72 -4.00
C GLY A 317 -35.79 -32.64 -4.21
N PHE A 318 -34.69 -32.97 -4.88
CA PHE A 318 -33.56 -32.05 -5.14
C PHE A 318 -33.11 -32.16 -6.59
N LEU A 319 -32.72 -31.04 -7.16
CA LEU A 319 -32.11 -30.94 -8.49
C LEU A 319 -30.62 -30.54 -8.37
N PRO A 320 -29.70 -31.40 -8.76
CA PRO A 320 -28.29 -31.02 -8.84
C PRO A 320 -28.08 -30.01 -9.96
N LEU A 321 -27.46 -28.85 -9.64
CA LEU A 321 -27.21 -27.79 -10.59
C LEU A 321 -25.71 -27.42 -10.58
N PRO A 322 -25.02 -27.44 -11.73
CA PRO A 322 -23.64 -26.97 -11.80
C PRO A 322 -23.59 -25.45 -11.58
N ILE A 323 -22.55 -24.99 -10.90
CA ILE A 323 -22.38 -23.58 -10.57
C ILE A 323 -20.99 -23.10 -10.93
N ALA A 324 -20.83 -21.79 -11.12
CA ALA A 324 -19.52 -21.16 -11.20
C ALA A 324 -19.25 -20.37 -9.91
N VAL A 325 -18.29 -20.83 -9.10
CA VAL A 325 -17.90 -20.13 -7.87
C VAL A 325 -17.00 -18.94 -8.26
N LYS A 326 -17.48 -17.72 -7.98
CA LYS A 326 -16.73 -16.46 -8.21
C LYS A 326 -15.78 -16.15 -7.06
N GLY A 327 -16.18 -16.43 -5.83
CA GLY A 327 -15.37 -16.23 -4.64
C GLY A 327 -15.99 -16.79 -3.37
N ARG A 328 -15.18 -16.85 -2.30
CA ARG A 328 -15.58 -17.32 -0.97
C ARG A 328 -15.01 -16.42 0.10
N ALA A 329 -15.79 -16.11 1.13
CA ALA A 329 -15.35 -15.45 2.34
C ALA A 329 -16.09 -16.02 3.56
N GLY A 330 -15.36 -16.78 4.37
CA GLY A 330 -15.92 -17.46 5.53
C GLY A 330 -17.05 -18.41 5.14
N GLU A 331 -18.23 -18.19 5.72
CA GLU A 331 -19.43 -19.02 5.51
C GLU A 331 -20.22 -18.68 4.25
N VAL A 332 -19.83 -17.63 3.50
CA VAL A 332 -20.56 -17.15 2.32
C VAL A 332 -19.74 -17.36 1.07
N ALA A 333 -20.40 -17.83 0.01
CA ALA A 333 -19.83 -17.92 -1.33
C ALA A 333 -20.69 -17.12 -2.32
N THR A 334 -20.03 -16.41 -3.24
CA THR A 334 -20.65 -15.77 -4.40
C THR A 334 -20.56 -16.72 -5.59
N ILE A 335 -21.71 -17.03 -6.16
CA ILE A 335 -21.82 -17.94 -7.31
C ILE A 335 -22.54 -17.28 -8.49
N GLU A 336 -22.26 -17.77 -9.69
CA GLU A 336 -23.08 -17.53 -10.87
C GLU A 336 -23.72 -18.86 -11.29
N ALA A 337 -25.05 -18.89 -11.35
CA ALA A 337 -25.85 -20.06 -11.75
C ALA A 337 -27.20 -19.62 -12.29
N ASP A 338 -27.88 -20.52 -12.97
CA ASP A 338 -29.28 -20.32 -13.41
C ASP A 338 -30.24 -20.57 -12.23
N LEU A 339 -30.14 -19.68 -11.23
CA LEU A 339 -30.93 -19.70 -10.00
C LEU A 339 -31.59 -18.34 -9.77
N GLN A 340 -32.73 -18.38 -9.09
CA GLN A 340 -33.40 -17.16 -8.65
C GLN A 340 -33.18 -16.91 -7.15
N PRO A 341 -33.12 -15.65 -6.73
CA PRO A 341 -33.14 -15.33 -5.30
C PRO A 341 -34.33 -15.94 -4.59
N GLY A 342 -34.10 -16.42 -3.34
CA GLY A 342 -35.14 -17.08 -2.54
C GLY A 342 -35.30 -18.59 -2.77
N GLN A 343 -34.57 -19.19 -3.70
CA GLN A 343 -34.53 -20.63 -3.85
C GLN A 343 -33.79 -21.29 -2.68
N GLN A 344 -34.26 -22.45 -2.25
CA GLN A 344 -33.67 -23.19 -1.15
C GLN A 344 -32.64 -24.21 -1.65
N LEU A 345 -31.47 -24.21 -1.01
CA LEU A 345 -30.36 -25.14 -1.28
C LEU A 345 -30.14 -26.03 -0.06
N ALA A 346 -29.75 -27.28 -0.31
CA ALA A 346 -29.26 -28.15 0.75
C ALA A 346 -27.89 -27.67 1.25
N VAL A 347 -27.74 -27.55 2.58
CA VAL A 347 -26.49 -27.19 3.25
C VAL A 347 -25.91 -28.30 4.11
N ASN A 348 -26.66 -29.39 4.27
CA ASN A 348 -26.22 -30.60 4.96
C ASN A 348 -26.81 -31.84 4.25
N GLY A 349 -26.24 -33.02 4.47
CA GLY A 349 -26.68 -34.25 3.83
C GLY A 349 -26.27 -34.38 2.37
N LEU A 350 -25.26 -33.57 1.87
CA LEU A 350 -24.85 -33.54 0.48
C LEU A 350 -24.29 -34.88 0.00
N ALA A 351 -23.49 -35.56 0.81
CA ALA A 351 -22.95 -36.88 0.50
C ALA A 351 -24.03 -37.96 0.22
N GLN A 352 -25.17 -37.88 0.94
CA GLN A 352 -26.32 -38.78 0.70
C GLN A 352 -27.00 -38.44 -0.64
N LEU A 353 -27.10 -37.14 -0.97
CA LEU A 353 -27.66 -36.69 -2.25
C LEU A 353 -26.77 -37.11 -3.42
N GLU A 354 -25.46 -36.99 -3.26
CA GLU A 354 -24.46 -37.43 -4.26
C GLU A 354 -24.55 -38.94 -4.49
N LYS A 355 -24.65 -39.74 -3.42
CA LYS A 355 -24.80 -41.21 -3.50
C LYS A 355 -26.07 -41.62 -4.25
N ILE A 356 -27.19 -40.96 -4.00
CA ILE A 356 -28.44 -41.19 -4.72
C ILE A 356 -28.32 -40.79 -6.20
N MET A 357 -27.54 -39.73 -6.50
CA MET A 357 -27.31 -39.28 -7.84
C MET A 357 -26.44 -40.28 -8.63
N SER A 358 -25.42 -40.86 -7.99
CA SER A 358 -24.52 -41.87 -8.60
C SER A 358 -25.18 -43.23 -8.78
N GLY A 359 -26.34 -43.49 -8.13
CA GLY A 359 -27.06 -44.73 -8.22
C GLY A 359 -26.49 -45.87 -7.35
N GLU A 360 -25.73 -45.50 -6.32
CA GLU A 360 -25.16 -46.41 -5.29
C GLU A 360 -26.07 -46.54 -4.07
#